data_769d76021c9ae52a2a1f63ca5c479dbe
#
_entry.id   769d76021c9ae52a2a1f63ca5c479dbe
#
_cell.length_a   1.000
_cell.length_b   1.000
_cell.length_c   1.000
_cell.angle_alpha   90.00
_cell.angle_beta   90.00
_cell.angle_gamma   90.00
#
_symmetry.space_group_name_H-M   'P 1'
#
loop_
_entity.id
_entity.type
_entity.pdbx_description
1 polymer ?
#
loop_
_entity_poly.entity_id
_entity_poly.type
_entity_poly.pdbx_seq_one_letter_code
_entity_poly.pdbx_strand_id
1 'polypeptide(L)'
;MERNALSTTISVALTAACAATAAAQAVPDRTTLPIHGPQYPHSTVFDVRNATPPPRFEVKAPSGAPNVLIVLIDDMGFGQSSSFGGPINMPTADRLANNGLRYNHFHTTAVSSPTRAALLSGRNHHMNNTGSIMETSTAFPGNTGQRPESVAPLAMMLRYNGYSTAHFGKNHETAAWEVSPSGPTDGPPATALTNSTVSWVEKRTSGRRPSMTA
;
A
#
# COMPACT_ATOMS: atom_id res chain seq x y z
N MET A 1 45.31 42.09 -63.41
CA MET A 1 44.36 40.98 -63.25
C MET A 1 44.66 40.30 -61.91
N GLU A 2 44.09 40.79 -60.86
CA GLU A 2 44.30 40.27 -59.49
C GLU A 2 43.12 39.36 -59.13
N ARG A 3 43.42 38.18 -58.74
CA ARG A 3 42.42 37.20 -58.20
C ARG A 3 42.51 37.26 -56.72
N ASN A 4 41.51 37.86 -56.09
CA ASN A 4 41.31 37.81 -54.66
C ASN A 4 40.78 36.38 -54.23
N ALA A 5 41.58 35.67 -53.47
CA ALA A 5 41.15 34.46 -52.79
C ALA A 5 40.54 34.83 -51.45
N LEU A 6 39.19 34.63 -51.30
CA LEU A 6 38.54 34.72 -50.03
C LEU A 6 38.79 33.40 -49.27
N SER A 7 39.52 33.50 -48.17
CA SER A 7 39.69 32.46 -47.22
C SER A 7 38.46 32.40 -46.26
N THR A 8 37.63 31.42 -46.42
CA THR A 8 36.50 31.20 -45.54
C THR A 8 36.95 30.30 -44.38
N THR A 9 37.20 30.92 -43.24
CA THR A 9 37.49 30.17 -41.99
C THR A 9 36.19 29.66 -41.41
N ILE A 10 35.96 28.35 -41.46
CA ILE A 10 34.85 27.67 -40.83
C ILE A 10 35.24 27.42 -39.36
N SER A 11 34.66 28.22 -38.45
CA SER A 11 34.74 27.97 -37.02
C SER A 11 33.75 26.85 -36.66
N VAL A 12 34.26 25.66 -36.42
CA VAL A 12 33.46 24.57 -35.85
C VAL A 12 33.36 24.80 -34.34
N ALA A 13 32.22 25.34 -33.92
CA ALA A 13 31.87 25.41 -32.50
C ALA A 13 31.49 24.01 -32.03
N LEU A 14 32.41 23.38 -31.31
CA LEU A 14 32.17 22.09 -30.64
C LEU A 14 31.29 22.33 -29.39
N THR A 15 29.99 22.31 -29.55
CA THR A 15 29.06 22.29 -28.43
C THR A 15 29.11 20.90 -27.77
N ALA A 16 29.86 20.81 -26.68
CA ALA A 16 29.83 19.66 -25.81
C ALA A 16 28.44 19.61 -25.12
N ALA A 17 27.53 18.90 -25.74
CA ALA A 17 26.27 18.53 -25.08
C ALA A 17 26.61 17.53 -23.94
N CYS A 18 26.67 18.03 -22.70
CA CYS A 18 26.61 17.19 -21.53
C CYS A 18 25.22 16.49 -21.51
N ALA A 19 25.14 15.36 -22.16
CA ALA A 19 24.04 14.45 -21.96
C ALA A 19 24.16 13.91 -20.53
N ALA A 20 23.44 14.54 -19.61
CA ALA A 20 23.15 13.92 -18.31
C ALA A 20 22.37 12.63 -18.62
N THR A 21 23.07 11.51 -18.67
CA THR A 21 22.45 10.20 -18.68
C THR A 21 21.69 10.09 -17.37
N ALA A 22 20.38 10.37 -17.40
CA ALA A 22 19.48 9.94 -16.34
C ALA A 22 19.67 8.43 -16.23
N ALA A 23 20.38 7.99 -15.19
CA ALA A 23 20.53 6.58 -14.92
C ALA A 23 19.11 6.01 -14.82
N ALA A 24 18.71 5.20 -15.80
CA ALA A 24 17.43 4.53 -15.77
C ALA A 24 17.39 3.77 -14.45
N GLN A 25 16.47 4.16 -13.58
CA GLN A 25 16.29 3.46 -12.31
C GLN A 25 16.02 2.00 -12.65
N ALA A 26 16.90 1.11 -12.23
CA ALA A 26 16.73 -0.31 -12.40
C ALA A 26 15.35 -0.69 -11.86
N VAL A 27 14.62 -1.53 -12.60
CA VAL A 27 13.31 -2.03 -12.15
C VAL A 27 13.53 -2.71 -10.79
N PRO A 28 12.84 -2.27 -9.73
CA PRO A 28 13.08 -2.82 -8.42
C PRO A 28 12.65 -4.29 -8.36
N ASP A 29 13.43 -5.11 -7.67
CA ASP A 29 13.05 -6.49 -7.35
C ASP A 29 11.86 -6.49 -6.38
N ARG A 30 10.74 -7.08 -6.81
CA ARG A 30 9.50 -7.17 -6.05
C ARG A 30 9.25 -8.56 -5.46
N THR A 31 10.20 -9.47 -5.61
CA THR A 31 10.09 -10.85 -5.10
C THR A 31 10.25 -10.91 -3.58
N THR A 32 10.93 -9.92 -3.01
CA THR A 32 11.16 -9.81 -1.57
C THR A 32 10.68 -8.46 -1.04
N LEU A 33 9.95 -8.47 0.09
CA LEU A 33 9.43 -7.27 0.74
C LEU A 33 10.10 -7.06 2.11
N PRO A 34 10.40 -5.83 2.49
CA PRO A 34 10.24 -4.58 1.71
C PRO A 34 11.21 -4.51 0.54
N ILE A 35 10.81 -3.82 -0.53
CA ILE A 35 11.65 -3.63 -1.72
C ILE A 35 12.90 -2.84 -1.32
N HIS A 36 14.07 -3.41 -1.59
CA HIS A 36 15.34 -2.78 -1.28
C HIS A 36 15.65 -1.63 -2.24
N GLY A 37 16.13 -0.51 -1.67
CA GLY A 37 16.62 0.61 -2.46
C GLY A 37 17.94 0.29 -3.16
N PRO A 38 18.27 1.02 -4.25
CA PRO A 38 19.55 0.89 -4.93
C PRO A 38 20.70 1.28 -3.99
N GLN A 39 21.84 0.61 -4.16
CA GLN A 39 23.07 1.02 -3.51
C GLN A 39 23.65 2.23 -4.25
N TYR A 40 23.80 3.34 -3.54
CA TYR A 40 24.42 4.54 -4.09
C TYR A 40 25.93 4.55 -3.77
N PRO A 41 26.79 5.00 -4.71
CA PRO A 41 28.20 5.16 -4.43
C PRO A 41 28.39 6.23 -3.34
N HIS A 42 29.41 6.04 -2.50
CA HIS A 42 29.77 7.04 -1.52
C HIS A 42 30.24 8.32 -2.20
N SER A 43 29.83 9.47 -1.68
CA SER A 43 30.34 10.77 -2.16
C SER A 43 31.82 10.91 -1.80
N THR A 44 32.63 11.29 -2.76
CA THR A 44 34.05 11.69 -2.56
C THR A 44 34.19 13.18 -2.32
N VAL A 45 33.11 13.94 -2.37
CA VAL A 45 33.10 15.40 -2.16
C VAL A 45 32.97 15.66 -0.66
N PHE A 46 34.01 16.24 -0.04
CA PHE A 46 34.07 16.52 1.41
C PHE A 46 33.21 17.71 1.83
N ASP A 47 33.02 18.68 0.94
CA ASP A 47 32.19 19.85 1.23
C ASP A 47 30.77 19.61 0.75
N VAL A 48 29.84 19.53 1.71
CA VAL A 48 28.41 19.27 1.44
C VAL A 48 27.77 20.31 0.52
N ARG A 49 28.31 21.54 0.48
CA ARG A 49 27.79 22.59 -0.41
C ARG A 49 28.06 22.29 -1.88
N ASN A 50 29.06 21.48 -2.16
CA ASN A 50 29.46 21.07 -3.51
C ASN A 50 29.04 19.63 -3.84
N ALA A 51 28.47 18.91 -2.87
CA ALA A 51 28.01 17.53 -3.07
C ALA A 51 26.63 17.50 -3.71
N THR A 52 26.45 16.60 -4.68
CA THR A 52 25.13 16.30 -5.24
C THR A 52 24.52 15.15 -4.49
N PRO A 53 23.36 15.33 -3.83
CA PRO A 53 22.71 14.24 -3.13
C PRO A 53 22.22 13.18 -4.13
N PRO A 54 22.24 11.88 -3.74
CA PRO A 54 21.67 10.83 -4.57
C PRO A 54 20.16 11.06 -4.76
N PRO A 55 19.58 10.61 -5.88
CA PRO A 55 18.15 10.71 -6.10
C PRO A 55 17.39 9.93 -5.02
N ARG A 56 16.27 10.49 -4.55
CA ARG A 56 15.45 9.84 -3.55
C ARG A 56 14.83 8.57 -4.14
N PHE A 57 15.09 7.43 -3.50
CA PHE A 57 14.43 6.18 -3.84
C PHE A 57 13.00 6.17 -3.28
N GLU A 58 12.04 5.92 -4.15
CA GLU A 58 10.63 5.78 -3.78
C GLU A 58 10.03 4.60 -4.54
N VAL A 59 9.46 3.65 -3.80
CA VAL A 59 8.73 2.54 -4.39
C VAL A 59 7.38 3.06 -4.87
N LYS A 60 7.09 2.87 -6.16
CA LYS A 60 5.80 3.19 -6.79
C LYS A 60 5.14 1.92 -7.27
N ALA A 61 3.82 1.91 -7.30
CA ALA A 61 3.09 0.81 -7.93
C ALA A 61 3.52 0.65 -9.39
N PRO A 62 3.51 -0.57 -9.94
CA PRO A 62 3.82 -0.79 -11.35
C PRO A 62 2.95 0.08 -12.27
N SER A 63 3.49 0.50 -13.41
CA SER A 63 2.70 1.22 -14.41
C SER A 63 1.54 0.33 -14.88
N GLY A 64 0.33 0.89 -14.91
CA GLY A 64 -0.87 0.15 -15.27
C GLY A 64 -1.41 -0.78 -14.16
N ALA A 65 -0.85 -0.75 -12.97
CA ALA A 65 -1.37 -1.52 -11.85
C ALA A 65 -2.83 -1.14 -11.55
N PRO A 66 -3.75 -2.13 -11.40
CA PRO A 66 -5.16 -1.85 -11.17
C PRO A 66 -5.40 -1.28 -9.78
N ASN A 67 -6.45 -0.46 -9.64
CA ASN A 67 -7.00 -0.15 -8.33
C ASN A 67 -7.77 -1.37 -7.78
N VAL A 68 -7.66 -1.58 -6.47
CA VAL A 68 -8.34 -2.68 -5.78
C VAL A 68 -9.31 -2.09 -4.77
N LEU A 69 -10.59 -2.42 -4.91
CA LEU A 69 -11.64 -2.06 -3.95
C LEU A 69 -12.24 -3.34 -3.37
N ILE A 70 -12.15 -3.48 -2.06
CA ILE A 70 -12.80 -4.58 -1.32
C ILE A 70 -13.97 -3.97 -0.55
N VAL A 71 -15.18 -4.48 -0.79
CA VAL A 71 -16.39 -4.11 -0.05
C VAL A 71 -16.84 -5.33 0.74
N LEU A 72 -16.68 -5.28 2.07
CA LEU A 72 -17.11 -6.32 2.99
C LEU A 72 -18.39 -5.88 3.69
N ILE A 73 -19.48 -6.56 3.37
CA ILE A 73 -20.79 -6.30 3.98
C ILE A 73 -20.90 -7.15 5.24
N ASP A 74 -21.23 -6.51 6.35
CA ASP A 74 -21.35 -7.17 7.65
C ASP A 74 -22.73 -7.83 7.80
N ASP A 75 -22.76 -9.01 8.41
CA ASP A 75 -23.97 -9.76 8.75
C ASP A 75 -24.94 -10.03 7.59
N MET A 76 -24.42 -10.12 6.36
CA MET A 76 -25.22 -10.40 5.17
C MET A 76 -25.08 -11.86 4.74
N GLY A 77 -26.19 -12.57 4.72
CA GLY A 77 -26.27 -13.97 4.26
C GLY A 77 -26.31 -14.08 2.74
N PHE A 78 -25.93 -15.25 2.23
CA PHE A 78 -25.85 -15.57 0.80
C PHE A 78 -27.14 -15.26 0.04
N GLY A 79 -28.30 -15.62 0.61
CA GLY A 79 -29.60 -15.49 -0.04
C GLY A 79 -30.25 -14.11 0.09
N GLN A 80 -29.55 -13.08 0.56
CA GLN A 80 -30.14 -11.76 0.77
C GLN A 80 -30.02 -10.84 -0.46
N SER A 81 -28.88 -10.89 -1.16
CA SER A 81 -28.63 -10.05 -2.33
C SER A 81 -29.43 -10.47 -3.55
N SER A 82 -29.93 -9.50 -4.32
CA SER A 82 -30.55 -9.73 -5.64
C SER A 82 -29.61 -10.46 -6.59
N SER A 83 -28.30 -10.27 -6.46
CA SER A 83 -27.28 -10.96 -7.27
C SER A 83 -27.32 -12.49 -7.13
N PHE A 84 -27.91 -13.01 -6.08
CA PHE A 84 -28.13 -14.43 -5.81
C PHE A 84 -29.61 -14.79 -5.71
N GLY A 85 -30.51 -13.94 -6.22
CA GLY A 85 -31.94 -14.17 -6.19
C GLY A 85 -32.63 -13.77 -4.87
N GLY A 86 -31.94 -13.04 -4.00
CA GLY A 86 -32.47 -12.57 -2.72
C GLY A 86 -33.37 -11.32 -2.85
N PRO A 87 -34.07 -10.98 -1.79
CA PRO A 87 -35.07 -9.90 -1.80
C PRO A 87 -34.49 -8.50 -1.74
N ILE A 88 -33.20 -8.34 -1.40
CA ILE A 88 -32.57 -7.03 -1.27
C ILE A 88 -32.06 -6.57 -2.65
N ASN A 89 -32.63 -5.50 -3.15
CA ASN A 89 -32.21 -4.90 -4.41
C ASN A 89 -30.82 -4.26 -4.28
N MET A 90 -29.83 -4.81 -4.93
CA MET A 90 -28.44 -4.35 -4.92
C MET A 90 -27.92 -4.14 -6.35
N PRO A 91 -28.34 -3.06 -7.04
CA PRO A 91 -28.08 -2.87 -8.48
C PRO A 91 -26.59 -2.80 -8.83
N THR A 92 -25.74 -2.28 -7.93
CA THR A 92 -24.30 -2.28 -8.14
C THR A 92 -23.70 -3.68 -8.05
N ALA A 93 -24.14 -4.48 -7.07
CA ALA A 93 -23.72 -5.88 -6.96
C ALA A 93 -24.19 -6.71 -8.17
N ASP A 94 -25.41 -6.48 -8.64
CA ASP A 94 -25.94 -7.12 -9.85
C ASP A 94 -25.12 -6.77 -11.09
N ARG A 95 -24.74 -5.50 -11.25
CA ARG A 95 -23.87 -5.07 -12.33
C ARG A 95 -22.51 -5.74 -12.28
N LEU A 96 -21.91 -5.86 -11.09
CA LEU A 96 -20.63 -6.57 -10.90
C LEU A 96 -20.78 -8.06 -11.20
N ALA A 97 -21.83 -8.69 -10.70
CA ALA A 97 -22.12 -10.10 -10.94
C ALA A 97 -22.33 -10.43 -12.43
N ASN A 98 -22.93 -9.52 -13.19
CA ASN A 98 -23.19 -9.68 -14.62
C ASN A 98 -21.94 -9.46 -15.48
N ASN A 99 -20.95 -8.72 -14.99
CA ASN A 99 -19.73 -8.38 -15.72
C ASN A 99 -18.47 -9.04 -15.16
N GLY A 100 -18.60 -9.87 -14.13
CA GLY A 100 -17.48 -10.50 -13.43
C GLY A 100 -17.77 -11.94 -13.01
N LEU A 101 -17.02 -12.39 -12.02
CA LEU A 101 -17.21 -13.72 -11.44
C LEU A 101 -18.18 -13.65 -10.26
N ARG A 102 -19.08 -14.62 -10.18
CA ARG A 102 -20.01 -14.80 -9.08
C ARG A 102 -19.79 -16.18 -8.49
N TYR A 103 -19.28 -16.20 -7.26
CA TYR A 103 -19.02 -17.43 -6.53
C TYR A 103 -20.28 -17.87 -5.78
N ASN A 104 -20.74 -19.07 -6.03
CA ASN A 104 -21.84 -19.69 -5.30
C ASN A 104 -21.37 -20.71 -4.24
N HIS A 105 -20.07 -20.88 -4.12
CA HIS A 105 -19.42 -21.76 -3.15
C HIS A 105 -18.31 -20.98 -2.44
N PHE A 106 -18.69 -20.07 -1.55
CA PHE A 106 -17.80 -19.18 -0.84
C PHE A 106 -18.10 -19.27 0.66
N HIS A 107 -17.08 -19.60 1.43
CA HIS A 107 -17.21 -19.79 2.87
C HIS A 107 -16.45 -18.72 3.63
N THR A 108 -17.06 -18.21 4.68
CA THR A 108 -16.45 -17.34 5.67
C THR A 108 -16.44 -18.04 7.01
N THR A 109 -15.83 -17.43 8.03
CA THR A 109 -16.02 -17.87 9.41
C THR A 109 -17.42 -17.45 9.89
N ALA A 110 -17.88 -18.03 10.99
CA ALA A 110 -19.23 -17.78 11.52
C ALA A 110 -19.44 -16.34 12.01
N VAL A 111 -18.37 -15.61 12.34
CA VAL A 111 -18.43 -14.27 12.96
C VAL A 111 -17.44 -13.28 12.31
N SER A 112 -17.63 -12.02 12.64
CA SER A 112 -16.99 -10.88 11.98
C SER A 112 -15.46 -10.85 12.10
N SER A 113 -14.90 -10.82 13.31
CA SER A 113 -13.44 -10.63 13.51
C SER A 113 -12.60 -11.70 12.82
N PRO A 114 -12.89 -13.01 12.97
CA PRO A 114 -12.13 -14.05 12.28
C PRO A 114 -12.21 -13.96 10.75
N THR A 115 -13.38 -13.61 10.21
CA THR A 115 -13.55 -13.41 8.75
C THR A 115 -12.70 -12.25 8.26
N ARG A 116 -12.69 -11.12 8.98
CA ARG A 116 -11.90 -9.94 8.64
C ARG A 116 -10.42 -10.21 8.73
N ALA A 117 -9.99 -10.88 9.80
CA ALA A 117 -8.60 -11.29 9.98
C ALA A 117 -8.11 -12.19 8.84
N ALA A 118 -8.89 -13.18 8.45
CA ALA A 118 -8.56 -14.07 7.34
C ALA A 118 -8.52 -13.33 6.01
N LEU A 119 -9.50 -12.48 5.72
CA LEU A 119 -9.56 -11.68 4.49
C LEU A 119 -8.35 -10.74 4.35
N LEU A 120 -8.04 -10.00 5.43
CA LEU A 120 -7.00 -8.98 5.40
C LEU A 120 -5.57 -9.53 5.46
N SER A 121 -5.39 -10.79 5.85
CA SER A 121 -4.07 -11.40 5.94
C SER A 121 -3.81 -12.50 4.92
N GLY A 122 -4.86 -13.07 4.32
CA GLY A 122 -4.77 -14.28 3.50
C GLY A 122 -4.37 -15.51 4.31
N ARG A 123 -4.50 -15.46 5.64
CA ARG A 123 -4.14 -16.54 6.56
C ARG A 123 -5.36 -17.04 7.33
N ASN A 124 -5.31 -18.29 7.78
CA ASN A 124 -6.33 -18.80 8.68
C ASN A 124 -6.46 -17.89 9.91
N HIS A 125 -7.69 -17.70 10.38
CA HIS A 125 -7.98 -16.78 11.49
C HIS A 125 -7.30 -17.19 12.81
N HIS A 126 -7.11 -18.47 13.09
CA HIS A 126 -6.32 -18.92 14.25
C HIS A 126 -4.83 -18.54 14.11
N MET A 127 -4.28 -18.51 12.90
CA MET A 127 -2.92 -18.00 12.67
C MET A 127 -2.80 -16.48 12.89
N ASN A 128 -3.93 -15.78 12.85
CA ASN A 128 -4.03 -14.38 13.22
C ASN A 128 -4.32 -14.17 14.72
N ASN A 129 -4.34 -15.23 15.51
CA ASN A 129 -4.79 -15.20 16.90
C ASN A 129 -6.23 -14.66 17.08
N THR A 130 -7.08 -14.85 16.07
CA THR A 130 -8.47 -14.36 16.05
C THR A 130 -9.41 -15.55 15.89
N GLY A 131 -9.36 -16.49 16.84
CA GLY A 131 -10.21 -17.68 16.86
C GLY A 131 -11.68 -17.36 17.09
N SER A 132 -11.98 -16.23 17.74
CA SER A 132 -13.32 -15.71 18.01
C SER A 132 -13.37 -14.19 17.76
N ILE A 133 -14.47 -13.54 18.12
CA ILE A 133 -14.54 -12.07 18.11
C ILE A 133 -13.60 -11.48 19.17
N MET A 134 -13.16 -10.24 18.97
CA MET A 134 -12.16 -9.60 19.82
C MET A 134 -12.58 -9.50 21.28
N GLU A 135 -13.87 -9.34 21.53
CA GLU A 135 -14.47 -9.22 22.86
C GLU A 135 -14.40 -10.54 23.68
N THR A 136 -14.21 -11.65 22.99
CA THR A 136 -14.09 -12.99 23.61
C THR A 136 -12.68 -13.57 23.44
N SER A 137 -11.70 -12.73 23.17
CA SER A 137 -10.30 -13.15 23.12
C SER A 137 -9.84 -13.69 24.47
N THR A 138 -8.85 -14.60 24.42
CA THR A 138 -8.33 -15.31 25.61
C THR A 138 -6.80 -15.24 25.61
N ALA A 139 -6.17 -15.72 26.67
CA ALA A 139 -4.71 -15.83 26.71
C ALA A 139 -4.16 -17.05 25.95
N PHE A 140 -5.02 -17.86 25.34
CA PHE A 140 -4.58 -19.07 24.63
C PHE A 140 -4.14 -18.75 23.19
N PRO A 141 -3.10 -19.43 22.69
CA PRO A 141 -2.67 -19.32 21.30
C PRO A 141 -3.82 -19.57 20.31
N GLY A 142 -3.84 -18.80 19.24
CA GLY A 142 -4.91 -18.86 18.24
C GLY A 142 -6.14 -18.01 18.56
N ASN A 143 -6.26 -17.47 19.77
CA ASN A 143 -7.38 -16.60 20.17
C ASN A 143 -6.97 -15.46 21.12
N THR A 144 -5.74 -14.99 21.03
CA THR A 144 -5.27 -13.89 21.89
C THR A 144 -5.82 -12.53 21.48
N GLY A 145 -6.43 -12.42 20.31
CA GLY A 145 -6.90 -11.15 19.75
C GLY A 145 -5.78 -10.24 19.20
N GLN A 146 -4.53 -10.66 19.33
CA GLN A 146 -3.39 -9.89 18.82
C GLN A 146 -2.75 -10.61 17.64
N ARG A 147 -2.79 -9.98 16.46
CA ARG A 147 -2.14 -10.52 15.27
C ARG A 147 -0.63 -10.61 15.46
N PRO A 148 0.00 -11.76 15.16
CA PRO A 148 1.44 -11.89 15.23
C PRO A 148 2.13 -10.96 14.21
N GLU A 149 3.30 -10.41 14.56
CA GLU A 149 4.10 -9.57 13.65
C GLU A 149 4.51 -10.30 12.37
N SER A 150 4.62 -11.63 12.42
CA SER A 150 4.92 -12.48 11.26
C SER A 150 3.77 -12.55 10.23
N VAL A 151 2.61 -11.99 10.56
CA VAL A 151 1.42 -11.98 9.69
C VAL A 151 1.18 -10.56 9.18
N ALA A 152 1.68 -10.29 8.00
CA ALA A 152 1.50 -8.98 7.36
C ALA A 152 0.06 -8.82 6.84
N PRO A 153 -0.61 -7.69 7.12
CA PRO A 153 -1.90 -7.39 6.50
C PRO A 153 -1.75 -7.00 5.03
N LEU A 154 -2.78 -7.27 4.24
CA LEU A 154 -2.83 -6.95 2.80
C LEU A 154 -2.45 -5.49 2.50
N ALA A 155 -2.96 -4.55 3.30
CA ALA A 155 -2.64 -3.14 3.15
C ALA A 155 -1.14 -2.86 3.28
N MET A 156 -0.46 -3.53 4.20
CA MET A 156 0.99 -3.41 4.38
C MET A 156 1.76 -3.98 3.18
N MET A 157 1.36 -5.14 2.69
CA MET A 157 1.96 -5.74 1.49
C MET A 157 1.79 -4.85 0.26
N LEU A 158 0.60 -4.27 0.07
CA LEU A 158 0.33 -3.33 -1.01
C LEU A 158 1.14 -2.03 -0.87
N ARG A 159 1.26 -1.48 0.34
CA ARG A 159 2.10 -0.30 0.60
C ARG A 159 3.57 -0.54 0.27
N TYR A 160 4.10 -1.69 0.63
CA TYR A 160 5.48 -2.06 0.26
C TYR A 160 5.67 -2.18 -1.26
N ASN A 161 4.61 -2.40 -2.01
CA ASN A 161 4.61 -2.38 -3.46
C ASN A 161 4.25 -1.01 -4.07
N GLY A 162 4.16 0.04 -3.26
CA GLY A 162 3.96 1.42 -3.70
C GLY A 162 2.51 1.82 -3.95
N TYR A 163 1.54 1.05 -3.45
CA TYR A 163 0.14 1.45 -3.44
C TYR A 163 -0.17 2.39 -2.28
N SER A 164 -1.07 3.31 -2.50
CA SER A 164 -1.78 4.00 -1.42
C SER A 164 -2.92 3.12 -0.93
N THR A 165 -3.06 2.97 0.39
CA THR A 165 -4.09 2.12 0.99
C THR A 165 -4.96 2.91 1.94
N ALA A 166 -6.24 2.56 2.01
CA ALA A 166 -7.20 3.16 2.92
C ALA A 166 -8.18 2.10 3.43
N HIS A 167 -8.71 2.32 4.62
CA HIS A 167 -9.76 1.51 5.21
C HIS A 167 -10.88 2.44 5.71
N PHE A 168 -12.12 2.10 5.42
CA PHE A 168 -13.30 2.86 5.84
C PHE A 168 -14.31 1.90 6.48
N GLY A 169 -14.89 2.31 7.59
CA GLY A 169 -15.92 1.57 8.29
C GLY A 169 -15.38 0.61 9.36
N LYS A 170 -16.10 -0.48 9.59
CA LYS A 170 -15.83 -1.42 10.68
C LYS A 170 -14.53 -2.17 10.48
N ASN A 171 -13.63 -2.12 11.46
CA ASN A 171 -12.41 -2.92 11.50
C ASN A 171 -12.63 -4.25 12.23
N HIS A 172 -12.96 -4.22 13.51
CA HIS A 172 -13.23 -5.37 14.41
C HIS A 172 -12.05 -6.34 14.56
N GLU A 173 -10.83 -5.81 14.43
CA GLU A 173 -9.57 -6.58 14.61
C GLU A 173 -8.63 -5.92 15.62
N THR A 174 -9.13 -4.96 16.39
CA THR A 174 -8.34 -4.24 17.38
C THR A 174 -8.39 -5.00 18.70
N ALA A 175 -7.22 -5.34 19.25
CA ALA A 175 -7.14 -5.98 20.55
C ALA A 175 -7.73 -5.08 21.65
N ALA A 176 -8.29 -5.67 22.71
CA ALA A 176 -9.01 -4.93 23.75
C ALA A 176 -8.17 -3.83 24.40
N TRP A 177 -6.88 -4.02 24.52
CA TRP A 177 -5.95 -3.02 25.10
C TRP A 177 -5.53 -1.92 24.10
N GLU A 178 -5.82 -2.08 22.82
CA GLU A 178 -5.50 -1.10 21.76
C GLU A 178 -6.67 -0.14 21.47
N VAL A 179 -7.84 -0.36 22.05
CA VAL A 179 -9.03 0.49 21.83
C VAL A 179 -9.00 1.79 22.64
N SER A 180 -8.07 1.92 23.59
CA SER A 180 -7.89 3.11 24.41
C SER A 180 -6.91 4.08 23.76
N PRO A 181 -7.15 5.42 23.82
CA PRO A 181 -6.19 6.42 23.35
C PRO A 181 -4.84 6.38 24.06
N SER A 182 -4.81 5.79 25.27
CA SER A 182 -3.62 5.57 26.09
C SER A 182 -3.16 4.11 26.02
N GLY A 183 -3.42 3.40 24.94
CA GLY A 183 -2.87 2.06 24.72
C GLY A 183 -1.37 2.01 24.98
N PRO A 184 -0.78 0.85 25.27
CA PRO A 184 0.63 0.75 25.62
C PRO A 184 1.50 1.48 24.60
N THR A 185 2.24 2.45 25.07
CA THR A 185 3.12 3.34 24.28
C THR A 185 4.31 2.60 23.67
N ASP A 186 4.44 1.31 23.94
CA ASP A 186 5.60 0.48 23.63
C ASP A 186 5.38 -0.47 22.42
N GLY A 187 4.24 -0.39 21.77
CA GLY A 187 4.01 -1.08 20.49
C GLY A 187 4.59 -0.30 19.30
N PRO A 188 5.17 -0.96 18.29
CA PRO A 188 5.69 -0.26 17.14
C PRO A 188 4.59 0.54 16.45
N PRO A 189 4.84 1.82 16.08
CA PRO A 189 3.82 2.73 15.51
C PRO A 189 3.19 2.25 14.19
N ALA A 190 3.69 1.16 13.63
CA ALA A 190 3.16 0.54 12.42
C ALA A 190 1.86 -0.24 12.66
N THR A 191 1.60 -0.72 13.88
CA THR A 191 0.39 -1.48 14.23
C THR A 191 -0.82 -0.57 14.43
N ALA A 192 -0.62 0.64 14.93
CA ALA A 192 -1.69 1.61 15.15
C ALA A 192 -2.41 2.04 13.85
N LEU A 193 -1.73 2.01 12.71
CA LEU A 193 -2.31 2.35 11.40
C LEU A 193 -3.21 1.25 10.83
N THR A 194 -3.16 0.04 11.37
CA THR A 194 -4.02 -1.06 10.96
C THR A 194 -5.30 -1.15 11.78
N ASN A 195 -5.38 -0.45 12.90
CA ASN A 195 -6.44 -0.60 13.89
C ASN A 195 -7.35 0.63 14.06
N SER A 196 -6.98 1.79 13.51
CA SER A 196 -7.83 2.96 13.64
C SER A 196 -8.99 2.95 12.63
N THR A 197 -10.17 3.26 13.11
CA THR A 197 -11.42 3.33 12.35
C THR A 197 -11.44 4.44 11.30
N VAL A 198 -10.38 5.25 11.22
CA VAL A 198 -10.25 6.35 10.26
C VAL A 198 -8.83 6.36 9.72
N SER A 199 -8.62 5.71 8.60
CA SER A 199 -7.41 5.91 7.80
C SER A 199 -7.63 7.07 6.85
N TRP A 200 -6.91 8.17 7.05
CA TRP A 200 -6.89 9.27 6.10
C TRP A 200 -6.21 8.83 4.81
N VAL A 201 -6.89 9.04 3.69
CA VAL A 201 -6.30 8.88 2.37
C VAL A 201 -5.40 10.06 2.11
N GLU A 202 -4.11 9.92 2.31
CA GLU A 202 -3.17 10.84 1.72
C GLU A 202 -2.93 10.44 0.26
N LYS A 203 -3.72 11.02 -0.64
CA LYS A 203 -3.40 11.02 -2.04
C LYS A 203 -2.15 11.88 -2.20
N ARG A 204 -0.98 11.29 -2.22
CA ARG A 204 0.23 11.99 -2.63
C ARG A 204 0.15 12.30 -4.12
N THR A 205 -0.52 13.42 -4.43
CA THR A 205 -0.17 14.17 -5.63
C THR A 205 1.21 14.77 -5.36
N SER A 206 2.13 14.53 -6.26
CA SER A 206 3.47 15.11 -6.25
C SER A 206 3.40 16.62 -5.99
N GLY A 207 3.96 17.08 -4.87
CA GLY A 207 4.25 18.49 -4.62
C GLY A 207 3.20 19.24 -3.82
N ARG A 208 3.28 19.19 -2.52
CA ARG A 208 3.12 20.21 -1.48
C ARG A 208 2.67 19.57 -0.16
N ARG A 209 3.46 19.73 0.89
CA ARG A 209 2.99 19.48 2.24
C ARG A 209 2.00 20.57 2.62
N PRO A 210 0.81 20.25 3.18
CA PRO A 210 0.05 21.25 3.93
C PRO A 210 0.82 21.55 5.22
N SER A 211 1.07 22.83 5.48
CA SER A 211 1.54 23.32 6.77
C SER A 211 0.44 23.05 7.81
N MET A 212 0.72 22.28 8.84
CA MET A 212 -0.07 22.31 10.07
C MET A 212 0.19 23.65 10.73
N THR A 213 -0.80 24.51 10.74
CA THR A 213 -0.93 25.60 11.71
C THR A 213 -1.77 25.10 12.87
N ALA A 214 -1.24 25.35 14.07
CA ALA A 214 -1.81 25.00 15.37
C ALA A 214 -3.20 25.57 15.59
#